data_af8587be2a182b7e166cc0ad00cefdb8
#
_entry.id   af8587be2a182b7e166cc0ad00cefdb8
#
_cell.length_a   1.000
_cell.length_b   1.000
_cell.length_c   1.000
_cell.angle_alpha   90.00
_cell.angle_beta   90.00
_cell.angle_gamma   90.00
#
_symmetry.space_group_name_H-M   'P 1'
#
loop_
_entity.id
_entity.type
_entity.pdbx_description
1 polymer ?
#
loop_
_entity_poly.entity_id
_entity_poly.type
_entity_poly.pdbx_seq_one_letter_code
_entity_poly.pdbx_strand_id
1 'polypeptide(L)'
;SIGVTYSTSSGQYSIFQESEVNDLIEELQRADLVVGFNHIRFDYEVLHGYTPLDLTQLPSLDLMVDLQKKLSHRLKLDSIANATFGAEKIADGLQALKWFKQGKLMEIAEYCCYDVKITKMVHEYGAENGCVFYNNRFGKILNVEVDWSVE
;
A
#
# COMPACT_ATOMS: atom_id res chain seq x y z
N SER A 1 15.67 1.57 8.91
CA SER A 1 14.66 1.24 7.88
C SER A 1 13.76 0.12 8.34
N ILE A 2 12.48 0.26 8.04
CA ILE A 2 11.46 -0.73 8.40
C ILE A 2 10.61 -1.01 7.16
N GLY A 3 10.31 -2.30 6.94
CA GLY A 3 9.33 -2.74 5.95
C GLY A 3 8.11 -3.35 6.65
N VAL A 4 6.93 -3.13 6.10
CA VAL A 4 5.69 -3.69 6.62
C VAL A 4 4.91 -4.33 5.48
N THR A 5 4.37 -5.51 5.75
CA THR A 5 3.48 -6.22 4.83
C THR A 5 2.19 -6.62 5.54
N TYR A 6 1.16 -6.85 4.76
CA TYR A 6 -0.05 -7.55 5.18
C TYR A 6 -0.24 -8.76 4.27
N SER A 7 -0.40 -9.93 4.85
CA SER A 7 -0.64 -11.16 4.09
C SER A 7 -2.12 -11.54 4.18
N THR A 8 -2.77 -11.65 3.02
CA THR A 8 -4.18 -12.07 2.98
C THR A 8 -4.35 -13.53 3.39
N SER A 9 -3.35 -14.37 3.15
CA SER A 9 -3.42 -15.79 3.52
C SER A 9 -3.37 -16.00 5.03
N SER A 10 -2.61 -15.18 5.77
CA SER A 10 -2.51 -15.28 7.23
C SER A 10 -3.41 -14.31 7.99
N GLY A 11 -3.87 -13.24 7.30
CA GLY A 11 -4.62 -12.16 7.93
C GLY A 11 -3.78 -11.32 8.89
N GLN A 12 -2.47 -11.29 8.73
CA GLN A 12 -1.56 -10.65 9.67
C GLN A 12 -0.62 -9.65 9.01
N TYR A 13 -0.27 -8.62 9.78
CA TYR A 13 0.81 -7.70 9.45
C TYR A 13 2.13 -8.28 9.91
N SER A 14 3.18 -8.06 9.13
CA SER A 14 4.56 -8.40 9.49
C SER A 14 5.42 -7.15 9.40
N ILE A 15 6.26 -6.95 10.40
CA ILE A 15 7.16 -5.81 10.49
C ILE A 15 8.58 -6.34 10.38
N PHE A 16 9.34 -5.80 9.42
CA PHE A 16 10.71 -6.23 9.15
C PHE A 16 11.67 -5.08 9.43
N GLN A 17 12.66 -5.34 10.27
CA GLN A 17 13.80 -4.43 10.45
C GLN A 17 14.82 -4.67 9.32
N GLU A 18 15.81 -3.78 9.20
CA GLU A 18 16.84 -3.91 8.17
C GLU A 18 17.56 -5.26 8.22
N SER A 19 17.82 -5.77 9.42
CA SER A 19 18.43 -7.09 9.60
C SER A 19 17.58 -8.25 9.11
N GLU A 20 16.28 -8.02 8.87
CA GLU A 20 15.31 -9.02 8.44
C GLU A 20 14.91 -8.85 6.97
N VAL A 21 15.68 -8.06 6.22
CA VAL A 21 15.33 -7.74 4.83
C VAL A 21 15.22 -8.98 3.95
N ASN A 22 16.03 -10.01 4.20
CA ASN A 22 15.97 -11.24 3.43
C ASN A 22 14.64 -11.99 3.67
N ASP A 23 14.11 -11.93 4.87
CA ASP A 23 12.81 -12.54 5.18
C ASP A 23 11.67 -11.79 4.46
N LEU A 24 11.78 -10.46 4.39
CA LEU A 24 10.82 -9.64 3.64
C LEU A 24 10.84 -10.02 2.15
N ILE A 25 12.02 -10.09 1.55
CA ILE A 25 12.16 -10.44 0.13
C ILE A 25 11.61 -11.84 -0.13
N GLU A 26 11.87 -12.78 0.76
CA GLU A 26 11.32 -14.14 0.65
C GLU A 26 9.80 -14.15 0.70
N GLU A 27 9.19 -13.35 1.59
CA GLU A 27 7.74 -13.22 1.66
C GLU A 27 7.16 -12.66 0.36
N LEU A 28 7.80 -11.64 -0.23
CA LEU A 28 7.37 -11.09 -1.51
C LEU A 28 7.44 -12.13 -2.63
N GLN A 29 8.46 -12.96 -2.64
CA GLN A 29 8.62 -14.02 -3.64
C GLN A 29 7.55 -15.11 -3.52
N ARG A 30 7.04 -15.35 -2.31
CA ARG A 30 5.99 -16.36 -2.09
C ARG A 30 4.59 -15.86 -2.39
N ALA A 31 4.41 -14.55 -2.52
CA ALA A 31 3.10 -13.98 -2.79
C ALA A 31 2.66 -14.25 -4.22
N ASP A 32 1.38 -14.57 -4.41
CA ASP A 32 0.80 -14.70 -5.76
C ASP A 32 0.73 -13.34 -6.46
N LEU A 33 0.51 -12.28 -5.69
CA LEU A 33 0.48 -10.91 -6.18
C LEU A 33 0.94 -9.98 -5.06
N VAL A 34 1.87 -9.09 -5.38
CA VAL A 34 2.30 -8.03 -4.46
C VAL A 34 1.55 -6.75 -4.83
N VAL A 35 0.71 -6.27 -3.93
CA VAL A 35 -0.05 -5.03 -4.11
C VAL A 35 0.58 -3.94 -3.28
N GLY A 36 0.74 -2.76 -3.85
CA GLY A 36 1.29 -1.62 -3.15
C GLY A 36 0.92 -0.31 -3.82
N PHE A 37 1.39 0.77 -3.22
CA PHE A 37 1.22 2.12 -3.75
C PHE A 37 2.61 2.74 -3.93
N ASN A 38 3.02 2.91 -5.16
CA ASN A 38 4.37 3.39 -5.56
C ASN A 38 5.50 2.43 -5.13
N HIS A 39 5.21 1.15 -4.91
CA HIS A 39 6.22 0.21 -4.42
C HIS A 39 7.21 -0.23 -5.52
N ILE A 40 6.79 -0.27 -6.78
CA ILE A 40 7.69 -0.66 -7.87
C ILE A 40 8.81 0.38 -8.05
N ARG A 41 8.47 1.66 -8.01
CA ARG A 41 9.43 2.75 -8.22
C ARG A 41 10.20 3.12 -6.97
N PHE A 42 9.67 2.84 -5.79
CA PHE A 42 10.29 3.24 -4.53
C PHE A 42 10.75 2.05 -3.70
N ASP A 43 9.83 1.25 -3.18
CA ASP A 43 10.17 0.18 -2.24
C ASP A 43 11.07 -0.88 -2.87
N TYR A 44 10.78 -1.29 -4.10
CA TYR A 44 11.63 -2.25 -4.81
C TYR A 44 13.03 -1.69 -5.08
N GLU A 45 13.13 -0.41 -5.41
CA GLU A 45 14.44 0.22 -5.61
C GLU A 45 15.26 0.21 -4.32
N VAL A 46 14.64 0.49 -3.18
CA VAL A 46 15.31 0.39 -1.88
C VAL A 46 15.78 -1.05 -1.64
N LEU A 47 14.92 -2.03 -1.89
CA LEU A 47 15.24 -3.45 -1.68
C LEU A 47 16.32 -3.96 -2.63
N HIS A 48 16.43 -3.40 -3.84
CA HIS A 48 17.50 -3.77 -4.78
C HIS A 48 18.90 -3.46 -4.23
N GLY A 49 19.02 -2.61 -3.22
CA GLY A 49 20.29 -2.41 -2.51
C GLY A 49 20.70 -3.60 -1.64
N TYR A 50 19.80 -4.55 -1.40
CA TYR A 50 20.02 -5.69 -0.51
C TYR A 50 20.00 -7.04 -1.22
N THR A 51 19.60 -7.08 -2.49
CA THR A 51 19.47 -8.33 -3.23
C THR A 51 19.84 -8.13 -4.71
N PRO A 52 20.47 -9.14 -5.35
CA PRO A 52 20.69 -9.13 -6.79
C PRO A 52 19.44 -9.51 -7.60
N LEU A 53 18.37 -9.94 -6.94
CA LEU A 53 17.13 -10.28 -7.63
C LEU A 53 16.46 -9.06 -8.23
N ASP A 54 15.86 -9.21 -9.40
CA ASP A 54 15.04 -8.17 -10.00
C ASP A 54 13.60 -8.33 -9.51
N LEU A 55 13.23 -7.54 -8.51
CA LEU A 55 11.90 -7.60 -7.91
C LEU A 55 10.80 -7.16 -8.86
N THR A 56 11.13 -6.41 -9.92
CA THR A 56 10.14 -6.01 -10.93
C THR A 56 9.60 -7.21 -11.72
N GLN A 57 10.26 -8.37 -11.64
CA GLN A 57 9.77 -9.60 -12.26
C GLN A 57 8.68 -10.30 -11.41
N LEU A 58 8.49 -9.90 -10.16
CA LEU A 58 7.43 -10.45 -9.33
C LEU A 58 6.07 -9.97 -9.83
N PRO A 59 5.04 -10.83 -9.76
CA PRO A 59 3.67 -10.37 -10.03
C PRO A 59 3.31 -9.22 -9.08
N SER A 60 3.12 -8.02 -9.63
CA SER A 60 2.94 -6.81 -8.83
C SER A 60 1.83 -5.95 -9.42
N LEU A 61 1.01 -5.38 -8.53
CA LEU A 61 0.03 -4.35 -8.87
C LEU A 61 0.35 -3.10 -8.07
N ASP A 62 0.87 -2.09 -8.77
CA ASP A 62 1.14 -0.79 -8.18
C ASP A 62 -0.06 0.12 -8.47
N LEU A 63 -0.85 0.40 -7.45
CA LEU A 63 -2.08 1.18 -7.60
C LEU A 63 -1.79 2.58 -8.13
N MET A 64 -0.71 3.22 -7.66
CA MET A 64 -0.35 4.55 -8.12
C MET A 64 0.02 4.56 -9.60
N VAL A 65 0.82 3.59 -10.04
CA VAL A 65 1.23 3.49 -11.44
C VAL A 65 0.03 3.24 -12.34
N ASP A 66 -0.88 2.36 -11.93
CA ASP A 66 -2.10 2.07 -12.69
C ASP A 66 -2.98 3.32 -12.84
N LEU A 67 -3.21 4.04 -11.73
CA LEU A 67 -3.99 5.27 -11.75
C LEU A 67 -3.33 6.37 -12.57
N GLN A 68 -2.00 6.50 -12.47
CA GLN A 68 -1.25 7.49 -13.25
C GLN A 68 -1.39 7.24 -14.75
N LYS A 69 -1.39 5.98 -15.17
CA LYS A 69 -1.60 5.63 -16.58
C LYS A 69 -2.98 6.04 -17.09
N LYS A 70 -4.00 5.91 -16.24
CA LYS A 70 -5.39 6.24 -16.59
C LYS A 70 -5.66 7.73 -16.59
N LEU A 71 -5.05 8.47 -15.66
CA LEU A 71 -5.34 9.88 -15.42
C LEU A 71 -4.29 10.85 -16.00
N SER A 72 -3.12 10.34 -16.38
CA SER A 72 -1.97 11.12 -16.89
C SER A 72 -1.35 12.04 -15.83
N HIS A 73 -1.67 11.85 -14.55
CA HIS A 73 -1.02 12.54 -13.44
C HIS A 73 -1.01 11.67 -12.20
N ARG A 74 -0.14 11.99 -11.24
CA ARG A 74 -0.02 11.27 -9.99
C ARG A 74 -1.11 11.67 -9.01
N LEU A 75 -1.59 10.69 -8.24
CA LEU A 75 -2.46 10.89 -7.09
C LEU A 75 -1.72 10.54 -5.82
N LYS A 76 -2.09 11.20 -4.74
CA LYS A 76 -1.62 10.82 -3.39
C LYS A 76 -2.60 9.81 -2.79
N LEU A 77 -2.06 8.85 -2.05
CA LEU A 77 -2.87 7.83 -1.38
C LEU A 77 -3.94 8.45 -0.48
N ASP A 78 -3.59 9.49 0.28
CA ASP A 78 -4.53 10.18 1.17
C ASP A 78 -5.71 10.81 0.41
N SER A 79 -5.46 11.37 -0.77
CA SER A 79 -6.52 11.93 -1.61
C SER A 79 -7.52 10.86 -2.03
N ILE A 80 -7.04 9.70 -2.42
CA ILE A 80 -7.90 8.58 -2.81
C ILE A 80 -8.68 8.07 -1.61
N ALA A 81 -8.00 7.86 -0.50
CA ALA A 81 -8.60 7.32 0.72
C ALA A 81 -9.66 8.27 1.29
N ASN A 82 -9.36 9.57 1.35
CA ASN A 82 -10.32 10.57 1.84
C ASN A 82 -11.56 10.66 0.95
N ALA A 83 -11.38 10.66 -0.36
CA ALA A 83 -12.49 10.75 -1.30
C ALA A 83 -13.33 9.47 -1.32
N THR A 84 -12.71 8.31 -1.13
CA THR A 84 -13.38 7.01 -1.20
C THR A 84 -14.08 6.65 0.11
N PHE A 85 -13.43 6.89 1.25
CA PHE A 85 -13.91 6.43 2.56
C PHE A 85 -14.40 7.56 3.47
N GLY A 86 -13.92 8.78 3.28
CA GLY A 86 -14.16 9.90 4.18
C GLY A 86 -13.14 9.96 5.32
N ALA A 87 -12.91 11.16 5.85
CA ALA A 87 -11.91 11.41 6.89
C ALA A 87 -12.20 10.65 8.19
N GLU A 88 -13.47 10.47 8.53
CA GLU A 88 -13.88 9.78 9.76
C GLU A 88 -13.43 8.30 9.74
N LYS A 89 -13.67 7.60 8.66
CA LYS A 89 -13.29 6.19 8.56
C LYS A 89 -11.77 6.00 8.58
N ILE A 90 -11.03 6.94 8.01
CA ILE A 90 -9.57 6.93 8.05
C ILE A 90 -9.07 7.16 9.48
N ALA A 91 -9.69 8.10 10.21
CA ALA A 91 -9.36 8.35 11.61
C ALA A 91 -9.58 7.10 12.48
N ASP A 92 -10.66 6.36 12.25
CA ASP A 92 -10.93 5.11 12.95
C ASP A 92 -9.85 4.06 12.65
N GLY A 93 -9.39 3.98 11.40
CA GLY A 93 -8.29 3.10 11.01
C GLY A 93 -6.99 3.46 11.70
N LEU A 94 -6.68 4.75 11.81
CA LEU A 94 -5.52 5.26 12.55
C LEU A 94 -5.61 4.92 14.04
N GLN A 95 -6.78 5.07 14.64
CA GLN A 95 -7.00 4.76 16.05
C GLN A 95 -6.68 3.29 16.34
N ALA A 96 -7.07 2.39 15.44
CA ALA A 96 -6.78 0.96 15.58
C ALA A 96 -5.27 0.67 15.58
N LEU A 97 -4.47 1.47 14.86
CA LEU A 97 -3.02 1.31 14.79
C LEU A 97 -2.27 1.94 15.97
N LYS A 98 -2.87 2.88 16.70
CA LYS A 98 -2.25 3.50 17.88
C LYS A 98 -1.95 2.51 19.00
N TRP A 99 -2.55 1.35 18.97
CA TRP A 99 -2.33 0.28 19.95
C TRP A 99 -0.95 -0.39 19.81
N PHE A 100 -0.23 -0.13 18.72
CA PHE A 100 1.13 -0.63 18.50
C PHE A 100 2.22 0.25 19.13
N LYS A 101 1.89 1.36 19.77
CA LYS A 101 2.88 2.29 20.30
C LYS A 101 3.65 1.73 21.49
N GLN A 102 4.91 1.40 21.27
CA GLN A 102 5.83 0.94 22.31
C GLN A 102 7.28 1.45 22.07
N GLY A 103 7.45 2.74 21.68
CA GLY A 103 8.76 3.34 21.48
C GLY A 103 8.96 3.89 20.07
N LYS A 104 10.11 4.56 19.82
CA LYS A 104 10.38 5.26 18.55
C LYS A 104 10.39 4.35 17.34
N LEU A 105 10.92 3.13 17.48
CA LEU A 105 10.92 2.16 16.40
C LEU A 105 9.47 1.76 16.03
N MET A 106 8.62 1.64 17.04
CA MET A 106 7.21 1.31 16.84
C MET A 106 6.42 2.46 16.24
N GLU A 107 6.82 3.70 16.45
CA GLU A 107 6.18 4.85 15.79
C GLU A 107 6.39 4.82 14.27
N ILE A 108 7.59 4.48 13.82
CA ILE A 108 7.89 4.31 12.39
C ILE A 108 7.09 3.12 11.82
N ALA A 109 7.05 2.01 12.55
CA ALA A 109 6.28 0.83 12.16
C ALA A 109 4.79 1.14 12.10
N GLU A 110 4.25 1.92 13.05
CA GLU A 110 2.86 2.36 13.06
C GLU A 110 2.53 3.16 11.79
N TYR A 111 3.39 4.08 11.39
CA TYR A 111 3.21 4.86 10.18
C TYR A 111 3.19 3.97 8.92
N CYS A 112 4.14 3.03 8.82
CA CYS A 112 4.19 2.10 7.72
C CYS A 112 2.99 1.15 7.69
N CYS A 113 2.53 0.67 8.85
CA CYS A 113 1.32 -0.14 8.96
C CYS A 113 0.08 0.62 8.51
N TYR A 114 0.00 1.91 8.84
CA TYR A 114 -1.08 2.77 8.37
C TYR A 114 -1.12 2.82 6.84
N ASP A 115 0.02 3.07 6.20
CA ASP A 115 0.09 3.12 4.74
C ASP A 115 -0.32 1.78 4.11
N VAL A 116 0.13 0.67 4.67
CA VAL A 116 -0.24 -0.67 4.20
C VAL A 116 -1.74 -0.91 4.37
N LYS A 117 -2.30 -0.54 5.52
CA LYS A 117 -3.74 -0.69 5.79
C LYS A 117 -4.57 0.12 4.81
N ILE A 118 -4.23 1.38 4.58
CA ILE A 118 -4.96 2.25 3.66
C ILE A 118 -4.83 1.72 2.22
N THR A 119 -3.64 1.30 1.82
CA THR A 119 -3.43 0.70 0.50
C THR A 119 -4.32 -0.55 0.33
N LYS A 120 -4.38 -1.41 1.32
CA LYS A 120 -5.24 -2.59 1.33
C LYS A 120 -6.71 -2.20 1.17
N MET A 121 -7.19 -1.22 1.95
CA MET A 121 -8.56 -0.76 1.89
C MET A 121 -8.92 -0.21 0.50
N VAL A 122 -8.04 0.61 -0.07
CA VAL A 122 -8.23 1.18 -1.41
C VAL A 122 -8.26 0.08 -2.47
N HIS A 123 -7.34 -0.86 -2.40
CA HIS A 123 -7.29 -1.99 -3.33
C HIS A 123 -8.57 -2.82 -3.26
N GLU A 124 -8.99 -3.20 -2.07
CA GLU A 124 -10.21 -4.00 -1.88
C GLU A 124 -11.46 -3.27 -2.37
N TYR A 125 -11.57 -1.98 -2.08
CA TYR A 125 -12.67 -1.17 -2.56
C TYR A 125 -12.72 -1.13 -4.09
N GLY A 126 -11.57 -0.87 -4.73
CA GLY A 126 -11.48 -0.84 -6.18
C GLY A 126 -11.79 -2.18 -6.82
N ALA A 127 -11.29 -3.27 -6.23
CA ALA A 127 -11.55 -4.62 -6.71
C ALA A 127 -13.03 -4.99 -6.61
N GLU A 128 -13.69 -4.59 -5.53
CA GLU A 128 -15.11 -4.89 -5.29
C GLU A 128 -16.05 -4.00 -6.12
N ASN A 129 -15.73 -2.72 -6.24
CA ASN A 129 -16.64 -1.72 -6.84
C ASN A 129 -16.29 -1.33 -8.27
N GLY A 130 -15.13 -1.72 -8.77
CA GLY A 130 -14.68 -1.37 -10.12
C GLY A 130 -14.27 0.08 -10.30
N CYS A 131 -14.17 0.85 -9.24
CA CYS A 131 -13.75 2.24 -9.26
C CYS A 131 -13.24 2.68 -7.90
N VAL A 132 -12.47 3.77 -7.89
CA VAL A 132 -12.12 4.51 -6.67
C VAL A 132 -12.37 5.99 -6.91
N PHE A 133 -12.40 6.77 -5.85
CA PHE A 133 -12.63 8.21 -5.91
C PHE A 133 -11.35 8.96 -5.51
N TYR A 134 -11.23 10.19 -5.99
CA TYR A 134 -10.12 11.06 -5.63
C TYR A 134 -10.57 12.50 -5.66
N ASN A 135 -9.85 13.36 -4.94
CA ASN A 135 -10.06 14.81 -5.00
C ASN A 135 -9.14 15.41 -6.06
N ASN A 136 -9.70 16.21 -6.98
CA ASN A 136 -8.86 16.95 -7.90
C ASN A 136 -8.32 18.21 -7.21
N ARG A 137 -7.46 18.96 -7.92
CA ARG A 137 -6.85 20.20 -7.39
C ARG A 137 -7.85 21.30 -7.04
N PHE A 138 -9.10 21.19 -7.53
CA PHE A 138 -10.17 22.13 -7.22
C PHE A 138 -11.08 21.65 -6.09
N GLY A 139 -10.72 20.57 -5.41
CA GLY A 139 -11.49 20.01 -4.32
C GLY A 139 -12.73 19.23 -4.76
N LYS A 140 -12.90 18.97 -6.05
CA LYS A 140 -14.01 18.18 -6.57
C LYS A 140 -13.67 16.69 -6.49
N ILE A 141 -14.63 15.90 -6.04
CA ILE A 141 -14.50 14.44 -6.00
C ILE A 141 -14.85 13.87 -7.38
N LEU A 142 -13.91 13.14 -7.95
CA LEU A 142 -14.06 12.46 -9.22
C LEU A 142 -13.86 10.96 -9.02
N ASN A 143 -14.39 10.15 -9.93
CA ASN A 143 -14.12 8.71 -9.90
C ASN A 143 -13.18 8.31 -11.05
N VAL A 144 -12.54 7.17 -10.88
CA VAL A 144 -11.74 6.53 -11.91
C VAL A 144 -12.05 5.04 -11.89
N GLU A 145 -12.34 4.48 -13.05
CA GLU A 145 -12.59 3.05 -13.19
C GLU A 145 -11.27 2.28 -13.08
N VAL A 146 -11.31 1.18 -12.34
CA VAL A 146 -10.16 0.30 -12.15
C VAL A 146 -10.57 -1.15 -12.32
N ASP A 147 -9.59 -1.98 -12.66
CA ASP A 147 -9.75 -3.43 -12.76
C ASP A 147 -8.68 -4.08 -11.88
N TRP A 148 -8.97 -4.15 -10.59
CA TRP A 148 -8.05 -4.63 -9.56
C TRP A 148 -8.46 -5.98 -8.96
N SER A 149 -9.43 -6.63 -9.56
CA SER A 149 -9.86 -7.95 -9.13
C SER A 149 -8.72 -8.96 -9.26
N VAL A 150 -8.52 -9.80 -8.24
CA VAL A 150 -7.41 -10.78 -8.15
C VAL A 150 -7.86 -12.21 -8.41
N GLU A 151 -8.95 -12.39 -9.12
CA GLU A 151 -9.42 -13.73 -9.50
C GLU A 151 -8.58 -14.35 -10.61
#